data_96af7f17a49124f4034fe3395b55bc70
#
_entry.id   96af7f17a49124f4034fe3395b55bc70
#
_cell.length_a   1.000
_cell.length_b   1.000
_cell.length_c   1.000
_cell.angle_alpha   90.00
_cell.angle_beta   90.00
_cell.angle_gamma   90.00
#
_symmetry.space_group_name_H-M   'P 1'
#
loop_
_entity.id
_entity.type
_entity.pdbx_description
1 polymer ?
#
loop_
_entity_poly.entity_id
_entity_poly.type
_entity_poly.pdbx_seq_one_letter_code
_entity_poly.pdbx_strand_id
1 'polypeptide(L)'
;MMLNNLYEPDFISFCLTATPLEMVTRLTGGKVRGLENLALRSLNSRRQLPKEVVNVLLVYFYDSYAHQVYDRNSLARLYDYWATKRVRSFAAARELTAVDIRTILNK
;
A
#
# COMPACT_ATOMS: atom_id res chain seq x y z
N MET A 1 -0.91 10.40 -12.03
CA MET A 1 -1.05 9.07 -11.43
C MET A 1 -0.46 9.08 -10.03
N MET A 2 -1.05 8.32 -9.12
CA MET A 2 -0.59 8.29 -7.73
C MET A 2 0.85 7.84 -7.57
N LEU A 3 1.32 6.90 -8.39
CA LEU A 3 2.70 6.40 -8.27
C LEU A 3 3.75 7.49 -8.51
N ASN A 4 3.42 8.50 -9.32
CA ASN A 4 4.34 9.62 -9.54
C ASN A 4 4.56 10.44 -8.28
N ASN A 5 3.58 10.44 -7.37
CA ASN A 5 3.69 11.17 -6.11
C ASN A 5 4.81 10.59 -5.22
N LEU A 6 5.20 9.35 -5.43
CA LEU A 6 6.28 8.72 -4.67
C LEU A 6 7.64 9.37 -4.92
N TYR A 7 7.73 10.28 -5.88
CA TYR A 7 8.93 11.06 -6.17
C TYR A 7 8.81 12.52 -5.73
N GLU A 8 7.67 12.92 -5.15
CA GLU A 8 7.45 14.26 -4.66
C GLU A 8 7.81 14.36 -3.18
N PRO A 9 8.66 15.35 -2.78
CA PRO A 9 9.15 15.43 -1.40
C PRO A 9 8.06 15.46 -0.34
N ASP A 10 6.98 16.21 -0.56
CA ASP A 10 5.89 16.32 0.41
C ASP A 10 5.17 14.99 0.60
N PHE A 11 4.94 14.28 -0.48
CA PHE A 11 4.27 12.97 -0.40
C PHE A 11 5.21 11.92 0.19
N ILE A 12 6.49 11.96 -0.13
CA ILE A 12 7.47 11.07 0.48
C ILE A 12 7.49 11.26 1.99
N SER A 13 7.50 12.52 2.45
CA SER A 13 7.44 12.82 3.88
C SER A 13 6.18 12.23 4.51
N PHE A 14 5.05 12.35 3.83
CA PHE A 14 3.80 11.77 4.31
C PHE A 14 3.90 10.24 4.42
N CYS A 15 4.48 9.57 3.42
CA CYS A 15 4.68 8.13 3.47
C CYS A 15 5.53 7.70 4.66
N LEU A 16 6.54 8.50 5.00
CA LEU A 16 7.47 8.16 6.08
C LEU A 16 6.87 8.37 7.47
N THR A 17 5.87 9.23 7.61
CA THR A 17 5.36 9.65 8.92
C THR A 17 3.92 9.23 9.19
N ALA A 18 3.09 9.04 8.16
CA ALA A 18 1.68 8.72 8.34
C ALA A 18 1.48 7.27 8.81
N THR A 19 0.38 7.04 9.52
CA THR A 19 -0.07 5.68 9.79
C THR A 19 -0.74 5.11 8.53
N PRO A 20 -0.86 3.78 8.41
CA PRO A 20 -1.60 3.20 7.28
C PRO A 20 -3.05 3.72 7.18
N LEU A 21 -3.72 3.94 8.31
CA LEU A 21 -5.07 4.50 8.29
C LEU A 21 -5.08 5.91 7.70
N GLU A 22 -4.12 6.75 8.08
CA GLU A 22 -3.98 8.09 7.52
C GLU A 22 -3.73 8.04 6.02
N MET A 23 -2.90 7.10 5.56
CA MET A 23 -2.64 6.93 4.14
C MET A 23 -3.90 6.53 3.38
N VAL A 24 -4.65 5.54 3.87
CA VAL A 24 -5.90 5.12 3.22
C VAL A 24 -6.91 6.26 3.22
N THR A 25 -7.00 7.01 4.32
CA THR A 25 -7.89 8.17 4.39
C THR A 25 -7.56 9.17 3.29
N ARG A 26 -6.28 9.45 3.08
CA ARG A 26 -5.86 10.36 2.02
C ARG A 26 -6.16 9.80 0.63
N LEU A 27 -5.89 8.52 0.40
CA LEU A 27 -6.07 7.89 -0.90
C LEU A 27 -7.55 7.77 -1.29
N THR A 28 -8.45 7.69 -0.31
CA THR A 28 -9.89 7.56 -0.56
C THR A 28 -10.63 8.89 -0.46
N GLY A 29 -9.92 10.00 -0.24
CA GLY A 29 -10.55 11.30 -0.06
C GLY A 29 -11.38 11.39 1.22
N GLY A 30 -11.01 10.63 2.25
CA GLY A 30 -11.70 10.61 3.53
C GLY A 30 -12.83 9.58 3.61
N LYS A 31 -13.02 8.76 2.60
CA LYS A 31 -14.14 7.81 2.52
C LYS A 31 -13.69 6.39 2.87
N VAL A 32 -13.19 6.21 4.08
CA VAL A 32 -12.76 4.88 4.55
C VAL A 32 -14.01 4.08 4.93
N ARG A 33 -14.22 2.97 4.23
CA ARG A 33 -15.37 2.09 4.44
C ARG A 33 -15.01 0.94 5.37
N GLY A 34 -16.04 0.16 5.79
CA GLY A 34 -15.84 -0.96 6.70
C GLY A 34 -14.87 -2.01 6.17
N LEU A 35 -14.93 -2.31 4.87
CA LEU A 35 -14.03 -3.29 4.25
C LEU A 35 -12.57 -2.83 4.32
N GLU A 36 -12.33 -1.54 4.14
CA GLU A 36 -11.00 -0.98 4.21
C GLU A 36 -10.45 -1.04 5.64
N ASN A 37 -11.30 -0.79 6.64
CA ASN A 37 -10.92 -0.94 8.04
C ASN A 37 -10.56 -2.39 8.38
N LEU A 38 -11.32 -3.35 7.88
CA LEU A 38 -11.03 -4.77 8.09
C LEU A 38 -9.69 -5.17 7.45
N ALA A 39 -9.43 -4.67 6.25
CA ALA A 39 -8.17 -4.94 5.57
C ALA A 39 -7.00 -4.35 6.35
N LEU A 40 -7.14 -3.12 6.84
CA LEU A 40 -6.09 -2.48 7.63
C LEU A 40 -5.81 -3.24 8.92
N ARG A 41 -6.85 -3.76 9.59
CA ARG A 41 -6.66 -4.60 10.77
C ARG A 41 -5.87 -5.85 10.44
N SER A 42 -6.18 -6.46 9.29
CA SER A 42 -5.44 -7.64 8.83
C SER A 42 -3.97 -7.31 8.61
N LEU A 43 -3.66 -6.16 7.99
CA LEU A 43 -2.28 -5.74 7.79
C LEU A 43 -1.59 -5.39 9.11
N ASN A 44 -2.30 -4.73 10.02
CA ASN A 44 -1.72 -4.34 11.30
C ASN A 44 -1.36 -5.53 12.18
N SER A 45 -2.04 -6.67 12.01
CA SER A 45 -1.69 -7.88 12.74
C SER A 45 -0.45 -8.55 12.17
N ARG A 46 -0.07 -8.22 10.96
CA ARG A 46 1.14 -8.70 10.31
C ARG A 46 2.26 -7.70 10.56
N ARG A 47 3.30 -8.05 11.27
CA ARG A 47 4.34 -7.10 11.69
C ARG A 47 5.64 -7.29 10.92
N GLN A 48 5.54 -7.68 9.66
CA GLN A 48 6.69 -7.99 8.84
C GLN A 48 7.22 -6.81 8.04
N LEU A 49 6.37 -5.82 7.77
CA LEU A 49 6.76 -4.65 6.99
C LEU A 49 6.70 -3.38 7.84
N PRO A 50 7.70 -2.48 7.73
CA PRO A 50 7.64 -1.19 8.41
C PRO A 50 6.49 -0.33 7.89
N LYS A 51 6.06 0.63 8.70
CA LYS A 51 4.95 1.54 8.39
C LYS A 51 5.13 2.25 7.05
N GLU A 52 6.30 2.78 6.77
CA GLU A 52 6.59 3.49 5.53
C GLU A 52 6.50 2.56 4.31
N VAL A 53 6.86 1.31 4.46
CA VAL A 53 6.72 0.31 3.40
C VAL A 53 5.24 -0.02 3.17
N VAL A 54 4.47 -0.17 4.24
CA VAL A 54 3.02 -0.41 4.13
C VAL A 54 2.34 0.76 3.41
N ASN A 55 2.75 1.99 3.71
CA ASN A 55 2.19 3.16 3.04
C ASN A 55 2.45 3.15 1.53
N VAL A 56 3.65 2.78 1.10
CA VAL A 56 3.96 2.65 -0.32
C VAL A 56 3.14 1.52 -0.95
N LEU A 57 2.98 0.41 -0.25
CA LEU A 57 2.17 -0.71 -0.71
C LEU A 57 0.73 -0.28 -0.95
N LEU A 58 0.16 0.53 -0.04
CA LEU A 58 -1.20 1.04 -0.19
C LEU A 58 -1.33 1.94 -1.41
N VAL A 59 -0.37 2.84 -1.63
CA VAL A 59 -0.37 3.70 -2.82
C VAL A 59 -0.35 2.85 -4.09
N TYR A 60 0.51 1.86 -4.13
CA TYR A 60 0.65 0.95 -5.26
C TYR A 60 -0.66 0.20 -5.52
N PHE A 61 -1.27 -0.34 -4.46
CA PHE A 61 -2.52 -1.08 -4.57
C PHE A 61 -3.65 -0.18 -5.07
N TYR A 62 -3.82 0.99 -4.46
CA TYR A 62 -4.90 1.91 -4.83
C TYR A 62 -4.70 2.53 -6.21
N ASP A 63 -3.47 2.74 -6.65
CA ASP A 63 -3.20 3.21 -8.01
C ASP A 63 -3.73 2.21 -9.04
N SER A 64 -3.59 0.92 -8.75
CA SER A 64 -3.98 -0.13 -9.69
C SER A 64 -5.46 -0.50 -9.61
N TYR A 65 -6.06 -0.42 -8.41
CA TYR A 65 -7.40 -0.96 -8.16
C TYR A 65 -8.39 0.05 -7.58
N ALA A 66 -8.10 1.35 -7.61
CA ALA A 66 -8.93 2.37 -6.97
C ALA A 66 -10.38 2.38 -7.45
N HIS A 67 -10.62 1.97 -8.69
CA HIS A 67 -11.94 2.00 -9.31
C HIS A 67 -12.62 0.63 -9.36
N GLN A 68 -12.04 -0.38 -8.73
CA GLN A 68 -12.56 -1.74 -8.75
C GLN A 68 -13.15 -2.12 -7.41
N VAL A 69 -13.90 -3.23 -7.38
CA VAL A 69 -14.40 -3.76 -6.12
C VAL A 69 -13.21 -4.09 -5.22
N TYR A 70 -13.26 -3.57 -4.01
CA TYR A 70 -12.17 -3.73 -3.06
C TYR A 70 -12.04 -5.19 -2.62
N ASP A 71 -10.86 -5.75 -2.80
CA ASP A 71 -10.58 -7.13 -2.43
C ASP A 71 -9.47 -7.15 -1.36
N ARG A 72 -9.86 -7.37 -0.11
CA ARG A 72 -8.91 -7.42 1.00
C ARG A 72 -7.94 -8.59 0.88
N ASN A 73 -8.35 -9.68 0.20
CA ASN A 73 -7.48 -10.84 0.01
C ASN A 73 -6.33 -10.50 -0.92
N SER A 74 -6.61 -9.72 -1.97
CA SER A 74 -5.55 -9.25 -2.87
C SER A 74 -4.54 -8.36 -2.14
N LEU A 75 -5.04 -7.47 -1.28
CA LEU A 75 -4.15 -6.61 -0.50
C LEU A 75 -3.28 -7.44 0.45
N ALA A 76 -3.86 -8.41 1.13
CA ALA A 76 -3.11 -9.29 2.03
C ALA A 76 -2.06 -10.12 1.27
N ARG A 77 -2.41 -10.61 0.08
CA ARG A 77 -1.47 -11.36 -0.76
C ARG A 77 -0.30 -10.48 -1.21
N LEU A 78 -0.58 -9.24 -1.56
CA LEU A 78 0.47 -8.30 -1.94
C LEU A 78 1.41 -8.03 -0.75
N TYR A 79 0.83 -7.83 0.43
CA TYR A 79 1.62 -7.65 1.65
C TYR A 79 2.54 -8.85 1.89
N ASP A 80 1.99 -10.06 1.82
CA ASP A 80 2.76 -11.28 2.06
C ASP A 80 3.86 -11.45 1.02
N TYR A 81 3.58 -11.09 -0.24
CA TYR A 81 4.59 -11.14 -1.29
C TYR A 81 5.75 -10.20 -0.99
N TRP A 82 5.44 -8.95 -0.61
CA TRP A 82 6.48 -7.98 -0.26
C TRP A 82 7.26 -8.43 0.99
N ALA A 83 6.59 -9.05 1.93
CA ALA A 83 7.25 -9.59 3.12
C ALA A 83 8.28 -10.67 2.74
N THR A 84 7.96 -11.53 1.78
CA THR A 84 8.91 -12.54 1.30
C THR A 84 10.11 -11.92 0.60
N LYS A 85 9.94 -10.72 0.02
CA LYS A 85 11.04 -9.98 -0.61
C LYS A 85 11.87 -9.19 0.41
N ARG A 86 11.50 -9.22 1.68
CA ARG A 86 12.19 -8.55 2.78
C ARG A 86 12.35 -7.05 2.53
N VAL A 87 11.28 -6.41 2.04
CA VAL A 87 11.27 -4.97 1.79
C VAL A 87 11.27 -4.26 3.14
N ARG A 88 12.30 -3.46 3.40
CA ARG A 88 12.49 -2.82 4.69
C ARG A 88 12.64 -1.31 4.64
N SER A 89 12.64 -0.72 3.45
CA SER A 89 12.84 0.71 3.31
C SER A 89 11.90 1.29 2.28
N PHE A 90 11.66 2.61 2.40
CA PHE A 90 10.86 3.34 1.43
C PHE A 90 11.42 3.18 0.01
N ALA A 91 12.73 3.32 -0.15
CA ALA A 91 13.35 3.24 -1.47
C ALA A 91 13.17 1.87 -2.10
N ALA A 92 13.33 0.80 -1.33
CA ALA A 92 13.13 -0.56 -1.84
C ALA A 92 11.67 -0.78 -2.23
N ALA A 93 10.73 -0.29 -1.40
CA ALA A 93 9.31 -0.38 -1.70
C ALA A 93 8.96 0.38 -2.98
N ARG A 94 9.50 1.59 -3.14
CA ARG A 94 9.25 2.40 -4.33
C ARG A 94 9.72 1.69 -5.60
N GLU A 95 10.86 1.02 -5.56
CA GLU A 95 11.36 0.26 -6.70
C GLU A 95 10.41 -0.87 -7.09
N LEU A 96 9.81 -1.54 -6.11
CA LEU A 96 8.86 -2.62 -6.39
C LEU A 96 7.57 -2.14 -7.05
N THR A 97 7.23 -0.86 -6.91
CA THR A 97 6.03 -0.32 -7.57
C THR A 97 6.18 -0.23 -9.10
N ALA A 98 7.38 -0.39 -9.62
CA ALA A 98 7.61 -0.44 -11.08
C ALA A 98 7.12 -1.75 -11.70
N VAL A 99 6.91 -2.80 -10.89
CA VAL A 99 6.39 -4.07 -11.35
C VAL A 99 4.87 -3.95 -11.50
N ASP A 100 4.32 -4.52 -12.58
CA ASP A 100 2.87 -4.53 -12.77
C ASP A 100 2.24 -5.40 -11.68
N ILE A 101 1.35 -4.80 -10.89
CA ILE A 101 0.71 -5.50 -9.78
C ILE A 101 -0.06 -6.75 -10.23
N ARG A 102 -0.57 -6.74 -11.46
CA ARG A 102 -1.32 -7.86 -11.99
C ARG A 102 -0.44 -9.10 -12.19
N THR A 103 0.84 -8.93 -12.41
CA THR A 103 1.76 -10.06 -12.51
C THR A 103 1.92 -10.78 -11.17
N ILE A 104 1.66 -10.08 -10.08
CA ILE A 104 1.74 -10.64 -8.73
C ILE A 104 0.42 -11.28 -8.34
N LEU A 105 -0.70 -10.61 -8.59
CA LEU A 105 -2.01 -10.99 -8.06
C LEU A 105 -2.82 -11.91 -8.97
N ASN A 106 -2.50 -11.97 -10.25
CA ASN A 106 -3.24 -12.80 -11.21
C ASN A 106 -2.56 -14.16 -11.48
N LYS A 107 -1.76 -14.60 -10.56
CA LYS A 107 -1.15 -15.92 -10.68
C LYS A 107 -2.05 -16.99 -10.07
#